data_2ef49940b52cc0ac2be844bb9a812ca4
#
_entry.id   2ef49940b52cc0ac2be844bb9a812ca4
#
_cell.length_a   1.000
_cell.length_b   1.000
_cell.length_c   1.000
_cell.angle_alpha   90.00
_cell.angle_beta   90.00
_cell.angle_gamma   90.00
#
_symmetry.space_group_name_H-M   'P 1'
#
loop_
_entity.id
_entity.type
_entity.pdbx_description
1 polymer ?
#
loop_
_entity_poly.entity_id
_entity_poly.type
_entity_poly.pdbx_seq_one_letter_code
_entity_poly.pdbx_strand_id
1 'polypeptide(L)'
;MCDILIFGGTTEGRQLAEFCAGHGINACISVATEYGAELLPQSEYVHINIGREDASGIAGMIEKLGVSAVIDATHPYAKEVTKNITAACTEKNVTLYRIKRADDAICESAIY
;
A
#
# COMPACT_ATOMS: atom_id res chain seq x y z
N MET A 1 -8.11 -2.20 13.01
CA MET A 1 -8.28 -3.05 11.83
C MET A 1 -8.51 -2.18 10.60
N CYS A 2 -7.92 -2.51 9.49
CA CYS A 2 -8.00 -1.71 8.28
C CYS A 2 -8.66 -2.48 7.15
N ASP A 3 -9.31 -1.74 6.24
CA ASP A 3 -9.94 -2.36 5.07
C ASP A 3 -8.92 -2.67 3.99
N ILE A 4 -7.94 -1.78 3.81
CA ILE A 4 -6.90 -1.94 2.79
C ILE A 4 -5.53 -1.60 3.35
N LEU A 5 -4.51 -2.20 2.75
CA LEU A 5 -3.11 -1.92 3.05
C LEU A 5 -2.47 -1.36 1.79
N ILE A 6 -1.90 -0.16 1.88
CA ILE A 6 -1.29 0.55 0.76
C ILE A 6 0.21 0.67 1.00
N PHE A 7 1.00 0.26 0.03
CA PHE A 7 2.44 0.49 0.05
C PHE A 7 2.73 1.75 -0.75
N GLY A 8 3.12 2.80 -0.05
CA GLY A 8 3.24 4.14 -0.61
C GLY A 8 4.68 4.60 -0.76
N GLY A 9 4.89 5.88 -0.51
CA GLY A 9 6.17 6.54 -0.74
C GLY A 9 6.21 7.26 -2.08
N THR A 10 5.07 7.33 -2.76
CA THR A 10 4.93 7.99 -4.05
C THR A 10 3.76 8.97 -4.01
N THR A 11 3.66 9.81 -5.03
CA THR A 11 2.53 10.73 -5.16
C THR A 11 1.22 9.94 -5.27
N GLU A 12 1.22 8.84 -6.01
CA GLU A 12 0.04 8.00 -6.19
C GLU A 12 -0.42 7.41 -4.85
N GLY A 13 0.53 6.93 -4.04
CA GLY A 13 0.22 6.41 -2.72
C GLY A 13 -0.37 7.48 -1.81
N ARG A 14 0.18 8.70 -1.86
CA ARG A 14 -0.35 9.81 -1.08
C ARG A 14 -1.75 10.17 -1.52
N GLN A 15 -2.00 10.22 -2.83
CA GLN A 15 -3.34 10.53 -3.34
C GLN A 15 -4.37 9.50 -2.90
N LEU A 16 -3.99 8.23 -2.87
CA LEU A 16 -4.85 7.18 -2.34
C LEU A 16 -5.16 7.38 -0.86
N ALA A 17 -4.14 7.75 -0.08
CA ALA A 17 -4.35 8.00 1.33
C ALA A 17 -5.32 9.17 1.54
N GLU A 18 -5.18 10.22 0.75
CA GLU A 18 -6.08 11.37 0.81
C GLU A 18 -7.50 10.97 0.42
N PHE A 19 -7.64 10.13 -0.57
CA PHE A 19 -8.95 9.60 -0.98
C PHE A 19 -9.60 8.82 0.16
N CYS A 20 -8.84 7.94 0.79
CA CYS A 20 -9.36 7.14 1.91
C CYS A 20 -9.77 8.03 3.07
N ALA A 21 -8.97 9.05 3.39
CA ALA A 21 -9.28 9.98 4.46
C ALA A 21 -10.58 10.73 4.17
N GLY A 22 -10.77 11.15 2.91
CA GLY A 22 -11.95 11.90 2.52
C GLY A 22 -13.23 11.08 2.42
N HIS A 23 -13.11 9.76 2.32
CA HIS A 23 -14.24 8.86 2.15
C HIS A 23 -14.49 7.94 3.35
N GLY A 24 -13.77 8.14 4.44
CA GLY A 24 -13.97 7.34 5.63
C GLY A 24 -13.57 5.87 5.47
N ILE A 25 -12.57 5.62 4.63
CA ILE A 25 -12.08 4.27 4.40
C ILE A 25 -10.85 4.04 5.29
N ASN A 26 -10.90 3.04 6.14
CA ASN A 26 -9.78 2.71 7.01
C ASN A 26 -8.66 2.08 6.20
N ALA A 27 -7.53 2.75 6.15
CA ALA A 27 -6.38 2.30 5.38
C ALA A 27 -5.11 2.34 6.22
N CYS A 28 -4.28 1.34 6.05
CA CYS A 28 -2.92 1.38 6.59
C CYS A 28 -1.98 1.67 5.43
N ILE A 29 -1.16 2.71 5.59
CA ILE A 29 -0.20 3.11 4.56
C ILE A 29 1.19 2.77 5.08
N SER A 30 1.90 1.93 4.35
CA SER A 30 3.26 1.56 4.71
C SER A 30 4.23 2.36 3.85
N VAL A 31 5.14 3.08 4.49
CA VAL A 31 6.18 3.85 3.82
C VAL A 31 7.54 3.50 4.42
N ALA A 32 8.59 3.64 3.64
CA ALA A 32 9.92 3.23 4.06
C ALA A 32 10.58 4.22 5.02
N THR A 33 10.18 5.49 4.98
CA THR A 33 10.87 6.55 5.72
C THR A 33 9.89 7.47 6.44
N GLU A 34 10.41 8.16 7.46
CA GLU A 34 9.62 9.16 8.17
C GLU A 34 9.23 10.32 7.26
N TYR A 35 10.10 10.68 6.33
CA TYR A 35 9.79 11.73 5.37
C TYR A 35 8.56 11.37 4.55
N GLY A 36 8.46 10.13 4.09
CA GLY A 36 7.28 9.67 3.38
C GLY A 36 6.03 9.74 4.22
N ALA A 37 6.16 9.45 5.51
CA ALA A 37 5.04 9.52 6.44
C ALA A 37 4.56 10.96 6.64
N GLU A 38 5.47 11.93 6.67
CA GLU A 38 5.13 13.34 6.87
C GLU A 38 4.26 13.89 5.75
N LEU A 39 4.36 13.31 4.56
CA LEU A 39 3.59 13.76 3.39
C LEU A 39 2.16 13.26 3.38
N LEU A 40 1.83 12.33 4.28
CA LEU A 40 0.51 11.72 4.32
C LEU A 40 -0.48 12.58 5.11
N PRO A 41 -1.77 12.49 4.78
CA PRO A 41 -2.78 13.25 5.52
C PRO A 41 -2.91 12.73 6.95
N GLN A 42 -3.18 13.64 7.87
CA GLN A 42 -3.51 13.26 9.24
C GLN A 42 -5.00 13.02 9.32
N SER A 43 -5.38 11.79 9.60
CA SER A 43 -6.77 11.40 9.64
C SER A 43 -6.94 10.17 10.52
N GLU A 44 -8.09 10.08 11.18
CA GLU A 44 -8.41 8.90 11.97
C GLU A 44 -8.56 7.64 11.09
N TYR A 45 -8.74 7.82 9.78
CA TYR A 45 -8.90 6.71 8.85
C TYR A 45 -7.57 6.25 8.25
N VAL A 46 -6.51 7.03 8.41
CA VAL A 46 -5.22 6.72 7.80
C VAL A 46 -4.24 6.35 8.91
N HIS A 47 -3.81 5.09 8.90
CA HIS A 47 -2.86 4.56 9.87
C HIS A 47 -1.53 4.35 9.16
N ILE A 48 -0.47 4.89 9.72
CA ILE A 48 0.83 4.93 9.05
C ILE A 48 1.78 3.93 9.68
N ASN A 49 2.40 3.10 8.84
CA ASN A 49 3.47 2.20 9.24
C ASN A 49 4.76 2.67 8.56
N ILE A 50 5.81 2.84 9.34
CA ILE A 50 7.11 3.29 8.83
C ILE A 50 8.10 2.16 8.95
N GLY A 51 8.78 1.84 7.85
CA GLY A 51 9.81 0.83 7.83
C GLY A 51 9.67 -0.09 6.64
N ARG A 52 10.73 -0.85 6.40
CA ARG A 52 10.75 -1.83 5.31
C ARG A 52 10.44 -3.20 5.88
N GLU A 53 9.57 -3.92 5.18
CA GLU A 53 9.18 -5.27 5.57
C GLU A 53 9.56 -6.25 4.47
N ASP A 54 9.96 -7.45 4.87
CA ASP A 54 10.13 -8.53 3.90
C ASP A 54 8.77 -9.23 3.67
N ALA A 55 8.78 -10.28 2.85
CA ALA A 55 7.54 -10.98 2.52
C ALA A 55 6.84 -11.51 3.78
N SER A 56 7.60 -12.04 4.72
CA SER A 56 7.06 -12.57 5.98
C SER A 56 6.43 -11.47 6.82
N GLY A 57 7.11 -10.31 6.91
CA GLY A 57 6.58 -9.17 7.65
C GLY A 57 5.31 -8.63 7.05
N ILE A 58 5.25 -8.56 5.71
CA ILE A 58 4.06 -8.09 5.01
C ILE A 58 2.89 -9.07 5.22
N ALA A 59 3.16 -10.38 5.13
CA ALA A 59 2.14 -11.39 5.39
C ALA A 59 1.57 -11.26 6.79
N GLY A 60 2.44 -11.01 7.78
CA GLY A 60 2.03 -10.78 9.15
C GLY A 60 1.14 -9.54 9.28
N MET A 61 1.47 -8.46 8.57
CA MET A 61 0.66 -7.25 8.56
C MET A 61 -0.73 -7.51 7.97
N ILE A 62 -0.79 -8.24 6.87
CA ILE A 62 -2.06 -8.59 6.22
C ILE A 62 -2.95 -9.34 7.20
N GLU A 63 -2.39 -10.32 7.88
CA GLU A 63 -3.14 -11.14 8.84
C GLU A 63 -3.59 -10.31 10.04
N LYS A 64 -2.68 -9.53 10.61
CA LYS A 64 -2.97 -8.72 11.79
C LYS A 64 -4.01 -7.65 11.52
N LEU A 65 -3.94 -6.99 10.37
CA LEU A 65 -4.84 -5.91 10.00
C LEU A 65 -6.17 -6.40 9.46
N GLY A 66 -6.22 -7.63 8.98
CA GLY A 66 -7.44 -8.20 8.42
C GLY A 66 -7.90 -7.51 7.15
N VAL A 67 -6.96 -7.00 6.35
CA VAL A 67 -7.30 -6.27 5.13
C VAL A 67 -7.88 -7.20 4.07
N SER A 68 -8.76 -6.65 3.24
CA SER A 68 -9.37 -7.39 2.15
C SER A 68 -8.62 -7.20 0.84
N ALA A 69 -7.78 -6.18 0.76
CA ALA A 69 -7.03 -5.87 -0.45
C ALA A 69 -5.73 -5.17 -0.09
N VAL A 70 -4.74 -5.34 -0.95
CA VAL A 70 -3.43 -4.68 -0.84
C VAL A 70 -3.21 -3.90 -2.12
N ILE A 71 -2.71 -2.67 -1.99
CA ILE A 71 -2.41 -1.82 -3.13
C ILE A 71 -0.92 -1.51 -3.13
N ASP A 72 -0.24 -1.87 -4.21
CA ASP A 72 1.17 -1.55 -4.41
C ASP A 72 1.26 -0.25 -5.21
N ALA A 73 1.54 0.85 -4.52
CA ALA A 73 1.73 2.15 -5.12
C ALA A 73 3.18 2.59 -5.01
N THR A 74 4.11 1.62 -4.94
CA THR A 74 5.53 1.92 -4.84
C THR A 74 6.08 2.37 -6.19
N HIS A 75 7.30 2.91 -6.14
CA HIS A 75 7.98 3.36 -7.36
C HIS A 75 8.18 2.17 -8.33
N PRO A 76 8.08 2.40 -9.66
CA PRO A 76 8.26 1.32 -10.64
C PRO A 76 9.58 0.57 -10.53
N TYR A 77 10.61 1.21 -9.98
CA TYR A 77 11.90 0.56 -9.81
C TYR A 77 12.07 -0.15 -8.46
N ALA A 78 11.07 -0.12 -7.62
CA ALA A 78 11.12 -0.80 -6.32
C ALA A 78 10.75 -2.28 -6.49
N LYS A 79 11.57 -2.99 -7.25
CA LYS A 79 11.26 -4.37 -7.66
C LYS A 79 11.26 -5.34 -6.49
N GLU A 80 12.15 -5.15 -5.53
CA GLU A 80 12.24 -6.06 -4.40
C GLU A 80 11.01 -5.98 -3.50
N VAL A 81 10.57 -4.75 -3.19
CA VAL A 81 9.38 -4.60 -2.35
C VAL A 81 8.14 -5.14 -3.07
N THR A 82 8.03 -4.92 -4.37
CA THR A 82 6.92 -5.46 -5.16
C THR A 82 6.92 -6.99 -5.13
N LYS A 83 8.09 -7.60 -5.23
CA LYS A 83 8.24 -9.05 -5.15
C LYS A 83 7.76 -9.55 -3.79
N ASN A 84 8.16 -8.88 -2.72
CA ASN A 84 7.76 -9.25 -1.37
C ASN A 84 6.26 -9.09 -1.15
N ILE A 85 5.69 -8.01 -1.66
CA ILE A 85 4.24 -7.77 -1.58
C ILE A 85 3.48 -8.87 -2.31
N THR A 86 3.92 -9.21 -3.51
CA THR A 86 3.29 -10.24 -4.32
C THR A 86 3.31 -11.59 -3.60
N ALA A 87 4.47 -11.95 -3.05
CA ALA A 87 4.61 -13.21 -2.33
C ALA A 87 3.68 -13.27 -1.11
N ALA A 88 3.62 -12.17 -0.35
CA ALA A 88 2.79 -12.10 0.85
C ALA A 88 1.29 -12.20 0.51
N CYS A 89 0.86 -11.50 -0.53
CA CYS A 89 -0.53 -11.54 -0.96
C CYS A 89 -0.93 -12.92 -1.46
N THR A 90 -0.02 -13.60 -2.16
CA THR A 90 -0.27 -14.96 -2.62
C THR A 90 -0.41 -15.90 -1.43
N GLU A 91 0.49 -15.77 -0.46
CA GLU A 91 0.45 -16.62 0.73
C GLU A 91 -0.85 -16.44 1.52
N LYS A 92 -1.30 -15.19 1.67
CA LYS A 92 -2.50 -14.88 2.47
C LYS A 92 -3.77 -14.85 1.65
N ASN A 93 -3.67 -15.11 0.35
CA ASN A 93 -4.82 -15.20 -0.53
C ASN A 93 -5.67 -13.92 -0.53
N VAL A 94 -5.00 -12.77 -0.59
CA VAL A 94 -5.67 -11.47 -0.69
C VAL A 94 -5.41 -10.87 -2.06
N THR A 95 -6.34 -10.04 -2.50
CA THR A 95 -6.24 -9.38 -3.81
C THR A 95 -5.17 -8.31 -3.78
N LEU A 96 -4.33 -8.29 -4.79
CA LEU A 96 -3.29 -7.28 -4.95
C LEU A 96 -3.58 -6.43 -6.17
N TYR A 97 -3.58 -5.12 -5.99
CA TYR A 97 -3.68 -4.15 -7.08
C TYR A 97 -2.35 -3.42 -7.17
N ARG A 98 -1.86 -3.26 -8.39
CA ARG A 98 -0.67 -2.46 -8.61
C ARG A 98 -1.04 -1.22 -9.40
N ILE A 99 -0.63 -0.06 -8.88
CA ILE A 99 -0.91 1.21 -9.52
C ILE A 99 0.28 1.59 -10.39
N LYS A 100 -0.01 1.92 -11.64
CA LYS A 100 0.97 2.45 -12.57
C LYS A 100 0.78 3.94 -12.70
N ARG A 101 1.85 4.63 -13.05
CA ARG A 101 1.78 6.07 -13.28
C ARG A 101 0.97 6.36 -14.53
N ALA A 102 0.34 7.53 -14.54
CA ALA A 102 -0.47 7.95 -15.68
C ALA A 102 0.34 8.07 -16.97
N ASP A 103 1.61 8.42 -16.86
CA ASP A 103 2.48 8.55 -18.02
C ASP A 103 2.94 7.20 -18.59
N ASP A 104 2.58 6.12 -17.97
CA ASP A 104 2.85 4.78 -18.48
C ASP A 104 1.79 4.33 -19.49
N ALA A 105 1.05 5.26 -20.05
CA ALA A 105 0.12 5.12 -21.16
C ALA A 105 -1.16 4.34 -20.85
N ILE A 106 -1.15 3.40 -19.95
CA ILE A 106 -2.32 2.61 -19.63
C ILE A 106 -2.63 2.77 -18.15
N CYS A 107 -3.75 3.42 -17.88
CA CYS A 107 -4.18 3.67 -16.51
C CYS A 107 -5.10 2.55 -16.04
N GLU A 108 -4.54 1.39 -15.83
CA GLU A 108 -5.31 0.30 -15.29
C GLU A 108 -4.56 -0.38 -14.17
N SER A 109 -5.31 -0.90 -13.21
CA SER A 109 -4.74 -1.67 -12.12
C SER A 109 -4.46 -3.07 -12.61
N ALA A 110 -3.24 -3.55 -12.37
CA ALA A 110 -2.93 -4.94 -12.61
C ALA A 110 -3.34 -5.73 -11.38
N ILE A 111 -4.03 -6.80 -11.59
CA ILE A 111 -4.48 -7.68 -10.50
C ILE A 111 -3.60 -8.92 -10.51
N TYR A 112 -2.99 -9.20 -9.37
CA TYR A 112 -2.10 -10.34 -9.21
C TYR A 112 -2.72 -11.43 -8.36
#